data_7fb489850ce40c7a162db498e734ec87
#
_entry.id   7fb489850ce40c7a162db498e734ec87
#
_cell.length_a   1.000
_cell.length_b   1.000
_cell.length_c   1.000
_cell.angle_alpha   90.00
_cell.angle_beta   90.00
_cell.angle_gamma   90.00
#
_symmetry.space_group_name_H-M   'P 1'
#
loop_
_entity.id
_entity.type
_entity.pdbx_description
1 polymer ?
#
loop_
_entity_poly.entity_id
_entity_poly.type
_entity_poly.pdbx_seq_one_letter_code
_entity_poly.pdbx_strand_id
1 'polypeptide(L)'
;PYPTLKYFRKNSPIAYVPQLNATLFSKHQDIFICEKNVEIFSSVQPDGLMTKLMGQNMMRKDGDAHIKERKAIFPTVSPKTVKNFWKNHFVEKTNKIIKNIGNKRELELVSEFSTQVSAEALKLITGLSGMTWMEMDRVSQGMIDGCSNYIGDPAVAKNCEDCTRSIDLHIDAQLKDPNLHDNPSLLSSQLDAGLSMETIKANIKLAISGGQNEPRDAIAGTIGTLLKNDSQLKMIKSGSKSWLQAFEEYARWMSPIGMSPRRIAKDFNYREVYFYENDMIFFMFGSANRDEEIFQNPDHFDISRDNRSS
;
A
#
# COMPACT_ATOMS: atom_id res chain seq x y z
N PRO A 1 17.04 -4.75 8.28
CA PRO A 1 17.34 -3.37 7.82
C PRO A 1 17.37 -2.35 8.95
N TYR A 2 16.58 -2.51 10.04
CA TYR A 2 16.41 -1.48 11.08
C TYR A 2 17.71 -1.04 11.79
N PRO A 3 18.68 -1.89 12.15
CA PRO A 3 19.95 -1.42 12.72
C PRO A 3 20.71 -0.49 11.77
N THR A 4 20.75 -0.81 10.47
CA THR A 4 21.39 0.02 9.44
C THR A 4 20.67 1.35 9.26
N LEU A 5 19.32 1.33 9.22
CA LEU A 5 18.51 2.55 9.14
C LEU A 5 18.69 3.45 10.37
N LYS A 6 18.83 2.86 11.56
CA LYS A 6 19.17 3.59 12.80
C LYS A 6 20.53 4.26 12.70
N TYR A 7 21.51 3.55 12.15
CA TYR A 7 22.84 4.13 11.91
C TYR A 7 22.77 5.32 10.95
N PHE A 8 21.99 5.21 9.85
CA PHE A 8 21.81 6.31 8.91
C PHE A 8 21.13 7.51 9.59
N ARG A 9 20.02 7.33 10.30
CA ARG A 9 19.37 8.45 11.01
C ARG A 9 20.33 9.23 11.88
N LYS A 10 21.26 8.52 12.55
CA LYS A 10 22.21 9.14 13.49
C LYS A 10 23.38 9.82 12.81
N ASN A 11 23.94 9.20 11.75
CA ASN A 11 25.26 9.57 11.23
C ASN A 11 25.23 10.18 9.82
N SER A 12 24.25 9.79 9.00
CA SER A 12 24.11 10.22 7.60
C SER A 12 22.64 10.15 7.19
N PRO A 13 21.78 11.04 7.71
CA PRO A 13 20.33 10.96 7.50
C PRO A 13 19.90 11.08 6.04
N ILE A 14 20.73 11.68 5.20
CA ILE A 14 20.63 11.74 3.74
C ILE A 14 21.89 11.07 3.20
N ALA A 15 21.77 9.85 2.68
CA ALA A 15 22.91 9.01 2.31
C ALA A 15 22.78 8.48 0.89
N TYR A 16 23.75 8.76 0.03
CA TYR A 16 23.86 8.13 -1.27
C TYR A 16 24.35 6.67 -1.13
N VAL A 17 23.63 5.76 -1.79
CA VAL A 17 23.95 4.33 -1.80
C VAL A 17 24.31 3.91 -3.23
N PRO A 18 25.60 3.72 -3.53
CA PRO A 18 26.06 3.43 -4.90
C PRO A 18 25.41 2.19 -5.53
N GLN A 19 25.15 1.14 -4.73
CA GLN A 19 24.54 -0.11 -5.19
C GLN A 19 23.11 0.08 -5.70
N LEU A 20 22.41 1.11 -5.22
CA LEU A 20 21.07 1.48 -5.64
C LEU A 20 21.07 2.61 -6.66
N ASN A 21 22.21 3.25 -6.86
CA ASN A 21 22.32 4.53 -7.57
C ASN A 21 21.25 5.53 -7.11
N ALA A 22 21.07 5.67 -5.81
CA ALA A 22 20.01 6.47 -5.23
C ALA A 22 20.39 7.03 -3.85
N THR A 23 19.76 8.13 -3.47
CA THR A 23 19.92 8.73 -2.14
C THR A 23 18.76 8.37 -1.24
N LEU A 24 19.05 7.90 -0.02
CA LEU A 24 18.08 7.53 1.00
C LEU A 24 17.87 8.69 1.97
N PHE A 25 16.61 9.02 2.21
CA PHE A 25 16.19 9.92 3.30
C PHE A 25 15.69 9.05 4.45
N SER A 26 16.32 9.14 5.61
CA SER A 26 16.07 8.21 6.72
C SER A 26 15.40 8.83 7.94
N LYS A 27 15.46 10.15 8.12
CA LYS A 27 14.81 10.88 9.23
C LYS A 27 13.37 11.27 8.91
N HIS A 28 12.50 11.18 9.90
CA HIS A 28 11.09 11.56 9.80
C HIS A 28 10.93 13.01 9.33
N GLN A 29 11.62 13.97 9.97
CA GLN A 29 11.47 15.38 9.65
C GLN A 29 11.85 15.72 8.21
N ASP A 30 12.92 15.12 7.69
CA ASP A 30 13.36 15.35 6.32
C ASP A 30 12.35 14.81 5.31
N ILE A 31 11.83 13.61 5.56
CA ILE A 31 10.80 12.98 4.73
C ILE A 31 9.52 13.82 4.75
N PHE A 32 9.05 14.22 5.94
CA PHE A 32 7.82 15.00 6.12
C PHE A 32 7.85 16.36 5.39
N ILE A 33 9.03 17.01 5.33
CA ILE A 33 9.21 18.27 4.60
C ILE A 33 9.28 18.00 3.09
N CYS A 34 10.12 17.05 2.68
CA CYS A 34 10.44 16.83 1.26
C CYS A 34 9.29 16.19 0.48
N GLU A 35 8.52 15.27 1.08
CA GLU A 35 7.42 14.60 0.39
C GLU A 35 6.30 15.54 -0.06
N LYS A 36 6.17 16.70 0.60
CA LYS A 36 5.18 17.74 0.26
C LYS A 36 5.62 18.63 -0.89
N ASN A 37 6.90 18.63 -1.22
CA ASN A 37 7.46 19.44 -2.28
C ASN A 37 7.52 18.66 -3.60
N VAL A 38 6.35 18.44 -4.20
CA VAL A 38 6.20 17.66 -5.45
C VAL A 38 6.87 18.32 -6.66
N GLU A 39 7.15 19.62 -6.60
CA GLU A 39 7.87 20.32 -7.66
C GLU A 39 9.35 19.92 -7.75
N ILE A 40 9.90 19.39 -6.65
CA ILE A 40 11.26 18.88 -6.56
C ILE A 40 11.27 17.35 -6.50
N PHE A 41 10.49 16.78 -5.59
CA PHE A 41 10.46 15.34 -5.31
C PHE A 41 9.28 14.68 -6.06
N SER A 42 9.44 14.54 -7.37
CA SER A 42 8.41 14.07 -8.27
C SER A 42 8.13 12.57 -8.16
N SER A 43 6.86 12.20 -8.21
CA SER A 43 6.41 10.80 -8.32
C SER A 43 6.48 10.26 -9.75
N VAL A 44 6.69 11.13 -10.74
CA VAL A 44 6.71 10.75 -12.16
C VAL A 44 7.95 9.94 -12.49
N GLN A 45 7.75 8.70 -12.93
CA GLN A 45 8.82 7.75 -13.29
C GLN A 45 8.44 7.04 -14.61
N PRO A 46 8.67 7.67 -15.77
CA PRO A 46 8.23 7.14 -17.06
C PRO A 46 8.89 5.80 -17.40
N ASP A 47 10.15 5.63 -16.99
CA ASP A 47 10.94 4.44 -17.26
C ASP A 47 10.86 3.38 -16.14
N GLY A 48 10.10 3.66 -15.06
CA GLY A 48 9.93 2.75 -13.93
C GLY A 48 9.18 1.48 -14.30
N LEU A 49 9.57 0.35 -13.69
CA LEU A 49 8.92 -0.95 -13.93
C LEU A 49 7.40 -0.88 -13.71
N MET A 50 6.93 -0.21 -12.67
CA MET A 50 5.50 -0.06 -12.40
C MET A 50 4.76 0.61 -13.57
N THR A 51 5.32 1.68 -14.14
CA THR A 51 4.72 2.38 -15.28
C THR A 51 4.69 1.50 -16.53
N LYS A 52 5.77 0.76 -16.79
CA LYS A 52 5.86 -0.16 -17.94
C LYS A 52 4.88 -1.32 -17.85
N LEU A 53 4.69 -1.88 -16.65
CA LEU A 53 3.87 -3.08 -16.43
C LEU A 53 2.38 -2.78 -16.23
N MET A 54 2.04 -1.69 -15.58
CA MET A 54 0.65 -1.36 -15.19
C MET A 54 0.04 -0.21 -15.99
N GLY A 55 0.84 0.56 -16.73
CA GLY A 55 0.44 1.83 -17.31
C GLY A 55 0.68 3.01 -16.37
N GLN A 56 0.48 4.22 -16.89
CA GLN A 56 0.67 5.46 -16.13
C GLN A 56 -0.51 5.69 -15.18
N ASN A 57 -0.43 5.13 -14.00
CA ASN A 57 -1.42 5.26 -12.94
C ASN A 57 -1.25 6.56 -12.12
N MET A 58 -2.21 6.88 -11.26
CA MET A 58 -2.20 8.12 -10.47
C MET A 58 -1.00 8.26 -9.52
N MET A 59 -0.41 7.16 -9.02
CA MET A 59 0.77 7.22 -8.16
C MET A 59 2.02 7.70 -8.91
N ARG A 60 2.01 7.67 -10.23
CA ARG A 60 3.09 8.13 -11.11
C ARG A 60 2.75 9.44 -11.81
N LYS A 61 1.93 10.26 -11.16
CA LYS A 61 1.52 11.60 -11.61
C LYS A 61 1.66 12.59 -10.47
N ASP A 62 1.90 13.84 -10.80
CA ASP A 62 1.96 14.95 -9.85
C ASP A 62 0.93 16.03 -10.22
N GLY A 63 0.74 17.01 -9.35
CA GLY A 63 -0.06 18.21 -9.60
C GLY A 63 -1.51 17.89 -9.99
N ASP A 64 -2.03 18.67 -10.97
CA ASP A 64 -3.43 18.58 -11.40
C ASP A 64 -3.83 17.21 -11.97
N ALA A 65 -2.89 16.54 -12.65
CA ALA A 65 -3.13 15.19 -13.19
C ALA A 65 -3.39 14.18 -12.08
N HIS A 66 -2.57 14.20 -11.01
CA HIS A 66 -2.79 13.39 -9.81
C HIS A 66 -4.11 13.75 -9.12
N ILE A 67 -4.36 15.05 -8.90
CA ILE A 67 -5.55 15.55 -8.20
C ILE A 67 -6.83 15.15 -8.94
N LYS A 68 -6.85 15.22 -10.27
CA LYS A 68 -7.99 14.80 -11.09
C LYS A 68 -8.36 13.33 -10.83
N GLU A 69 -7.39 12.44 -10.89
CA GLU A 69 -7.63 11.01 -10.70
C GLU A 69 -7.92 10.67 -9.24
N ARG A 70 -7.25 11.34 -8.29
CA ARG A 70 -7.55 11.22 -6.86
C ARG A 70 -8.98 11.59 -6.52
N LYS A 71 -9.51 12.68 -7.15
CA LYS A 71 -10.92 13.07 -6.99
C LYS A 71 -11.87 12.03 -7.58
N ALA A 72 -11.51 11.41 -8.72
CA ALA A 72 -12.34 10.38 -9.34
C ALA A 72 -12.53 9.13 -8.47
N ILE A 73 -11.51 8.73 -7.71
CA ILE A 73 -11.59 7.58 -6.81
C ILE A 73 -12.12 7.91 -5.41
N PHE A 74 -12.18 9.20 -5.04
CA PHE A 74 -12.57 9.63 -3.70
C PHE A 74 -13.96 9.13 -3.27
N PRO A 75 -14.99 9.06 -4.13
CA PRO A 75 -16.28 8.48 -3.77
C PRO A 75 -16.17 7.05 -3.21
N THR A 76 -15.25 6.24 -3.73
CA THR A 76 -14.99 4.87 -3.26
C THR A 76 -14.31 4.83 -1.89
N VAL A 77 -13.25 5.63 -1.71
CA VAL A 77 -12.33 5.52 -0.56
C VAL A 77 -12.55 6.58 0.52
N SER A 78 -13.57 7.42 0.39
CA SER A 78 -13.84 8.46 1.38
C SER A 78 -14.13 7.86 2.76
N PRO A 79 -13.73 8.50 3.88
CA PRO A 79 -14.05 8.02 5.22
C PRO A 79 -15.55 7.80 5.44
N LYS A 80 -16.39 8.62 4.80
CA LYS A 80 -17.86 8.48 4.84
C LYS A 80 -18.30 7.18 4.16
N THR A 81 -17.82 6.90 2.96
CA THR A 81 -18.15 5.67 2.22
C THR A 81 -17.65 4.43 2.94
N VAL A 82 -16.41 4.48 3.45
CA VAL A 82 -15.84 3.37 4.23
C VAL A 82 -16.70 3.07 5.46
N LYS A 83 -17.08 4.09 6.22
CA LYS A 83 -17.87 3.92 7.45
C LYS A 83 -19.31 3.48 7.18
N ASN A 84 -19.97 4.06 6.19
CA ASN A 84 -21.42 3.91 6.00
C ASN A 84 -21.77 2.82 5.00
N PHE A 85 -20.86 2.44 4.12
CA PHE A 85 -21.09 1.46 3.07
C PHE A 85 -20.17 0.23 3.21
N TRP A 86 -18.86 0.39 3.03
CA TRP A 86 -17.93 -0.75 2.97
C TRP A 86 -17.85 -1.55 4.27
N LYS A 87 -17.90 -0.88 5.42
CA LYS A 87 -17.77 -1.54 6.72
C LYS A 87 -18.70 -2.75 6.88
N ASN A 88 -19.95 -2.62 6.52
CA ASN A 88 -20.93 -3.71 6.66
C ASN A 88 -20.60 -4.88 5.71
N HIS A 89 -20.22 -4.57 4.48
CA HIS A 89 -19.83 -5.58 3.50
C HIS A 89 -18.55 -6.33 3.93
N PHE A 90 -17.56 -5.61 4.47
CA PHE A 90 -16.33 -6.23 4.98
C PHE A 90 -16.60 -7.14 6.17
N VAL A 91 -17.45 -6.72 7.10
CA VAL A 91 -17.87 -7.53 8.26
C VAL A 91 -18.59 -8.80 7.79
N GLU A 92 -19.52 -8.69 6.85
CA GLU A 92 -20.25 -9.83 6.27
C GLU A 92 -19.28 -10.84 5.63
N LYS A 93 -18.37 -10.37 4.77
CA LYS A 93 -17.37 -11.23 4.11
C LYS A 93 -16.44 -11.89 5.12
N THR A 94 -15.96 -11.14 6.10
CA THR A 94 -15.09 -11.67 7.17
C THR A 94 -15.81 -12.74 7.99
N ASN A 95 -17.06 -12.51 8.37
CA ASN A 95 -17.87 -13.49 9.11
C ASN A 95 -18.09 -14.78 8.30
N LYS A 96 -18.29 -14.67 6.98
CA LYS A 96 -18.39 -15.84 6.10
C LYS A 96 -17.09 -16.64 6.07
N ILE A 97 -15.94 -15.97 6.00
CA ILE A 97 -14.62 -16.62 6.07
C ILE A 97 -14.44 -17.33 7.41
N ILE A 98 -14.73 -16.66 8.54
CA ILE A 98 -14.66 -17.26 9.87
C ILE A 98 -15.58 -18.49 9.98
N LYS A 99 -16.80 -18.41 9.46
CA LYS A 99 -17.72 -19.55 9.43
C LYS A 99 -17.18 -20.73 8.64
N ASN A 100 -16.51 -20.47 7.52
CA ASN A 100 -15.92 -21.53 6.68
C ASN A 100 -14.69 -22.17 7.35
N ILE A 101 -13.92 -21.42 8.13
CA ILE A 101 -12.82 -21.94 8.97
C ILE A 101 -13.38 -22.95 10.00
N GLY A 102 -14.56 -22.65 10.56
CA GLY A 102 -15.24 -23.53 11.51
C GLY A 102 -14.46 -23.73 12.80
N ASN A 103 -14.45 -24.99 13.30
CA ASN A 103 -13.82 -25.35 14.59
C ASN A 103 -12.44 -26.01 14.38
N LYS A 104 -11.64 -25.54 13.40
CA LYS A 104 -10.27 -26.00 13.25
C LYS A 104 -9.47 -25.74 14.54
N ARG A 105 -8.67 -26.73 14.96
CA ARG A 105 -7.78 -26.60 16.11
C ARG A 105 -6.55 -25.77 15.80
N GLU A 106 -6.10 -25.79 14.57
CA GLU A 106 -4.96 -25.06 14.05
C GLU A 106 -5.37 -24.31 12.80
N LEU A 107 -4.86 -23.10 12.66
CA LEU A 107 -5.13 -22.20 11.54
C LEU A 107 -3.82 -21.60 11.05
N GLU A 108 -3.56 -21.70 9.76
CA GLU A 108 -2.55 -20.89 9.12
C GLU A 108 -3.13 -19.50 8.85
N LEU A 109 -2.68 -18.52 9.66
CA LEU A 109 -3.31 -17.20 9.75
C LEU A 109 -3.24 -16.40 8.45
N VAL A 110 -2.16 -16.56 7.66
CA VAL A 110 -1.98 -15.82 6.41
C VAL A 110 -2.89 -16.38 5.33
N SER A 111 -2.70 -17.63 4.92
CA SER A 111 -3.39 -18.21 3.76
C SER A 111 -4.87 -18.51 4.02
N GLU A 112 -5.22 -18.96 5.24
CA GLU A 112 -6.58 -19.36 5.55
C GLU A 112 -7.48 -18.23 6.05
N PHE A 113 -6.89 -17.08 6.46
CA PHE A 113 -7.67 -15.95 6.97
C PHE A 113 -7.33 -14.63 6.31
N SER A 114 -6.14 -14.07 6.56
CA SER A 114 -5.87 -12.67 6.19
C SER A 114 -5.80 -12.46 4.67
N THR A 115 -5.28 -13.42 3.90
CA THR A 115 -5.30 -13.39 2.44
C THR A 115 -6.73 -13.32 1.91
N GLN A 116 -7.63 -14.16 2.43
CA GLN A 116 -9.03 -14.18 1.99
C GLN A 116 -9.76 -12.90 2.37
N VAL A 117 -9.57 -12.39 3.60
CA VAL A 117 -10.18 -11.13 4.05
C VAL A 117 -9.73 -9.96 3.19
N SER A 118 -8.43 -9.83 2.93
CA SER A 118 -7.87 -8.78 2.07
C SER A 118 -8.42 -8.87 0.65
N ALA A 119 -8.39 -10.07 0.04
CA ALA A 119 -8.85 -10.25 -1.34
C ALA A 119 -10.36 -10.00 -1.50
N GLU A 120 -11.20 -10.51 -0.60
CA GLU A 120 -12.65 -10.28 -0.67
C GLU A 120 -13.00 -8.80 -0.49
N ALA A 121 -12.29 -8.06 0.38
CA ALA A 121 -12.45 -6.62 0.52
C ALA A 121 -12.00 -5.89 -0.75
N LEU A 122 -10.87 -6.27 -1.33
CA LEU A 122 -10.32 -5.65 -2.53
C LEU A 122 -11.19 -5.86 -3.77
N LYS A 123 -11.80 -7.05 -3.93
CA LYS A 123 -12.80 -7.33 -4.97
C LYS A 123 -13.95 -6.34 -4.93
N LEU A 124 -14.47 -6.06 -3.74
CA LEU A 124 -15.55 -5.09 -3.54
C LEU A 124 -15.10 -3.68 -3.91
N ILE A 125 -13.95 -3.25 -3.39
CA ILE A 125 -13.42 -1.89 -3.61
C ILE A 125 -13.10 -1.67 -5.10
N THR A 126 -12.48 -2.64 -5.77
CA THR A 126 -12.13 -2.51 -7.19
C THR A 126 -13.33 -2.62 -8.11
N GLY A 127 -14.40 -3.32 -7.68
CA GLY A 127 -15.57 -3.65 -8.48
C GLY A 127 -15.40 -4.94 -9.28
N LEU A 128 -14.34 -5.72 -9.06
CA LEU A 128 -14.07 -6.97 -9.78
C LEU A 128 -14.71 -8.17 -9.05
N SER A 129 -16.02 -8.11 -8.86
CA SER A 129 -16.79 -9.10 -8.09
C SER A 129 -16.69 -10.53 -8.63
N GLY A 130 -16.53 -10.68 -9.95
CA GLY A 130 -16.40 -11.97 -10.63
C GLY A 130 -15.03 -12.65 -10.47
N MET A 131 -14.03 -11.96 -9.93
CA MET A 131 -12.72 -12.53 -9.65
C MET A 131 -12.77 -13.41 -8.39
N THR A 132 -12.08 -14.54 -8.36
CA THR A 132 -11.93 -15.32 -7.11
C THR A 132 -10.89 -14.66 -6.18
N TRP A 133 -10.96 -14.96 -4.87
CA TRP A 133 -9.95 -14.43 -3.95
C TRP A 133 -8.53 -14.98 -4.26
N MET A 134 -8.45 -16.23 -4.73
CA MET A 134 -7.19 -16.86 -5.16
C MET A 134 -6.59 -16.15 -6.38
N GLU A 135 -7.44 -15.78 -7.35
CA GLU A 135 -6.99 -15.05 -8.53
C GLU A 135 -6.57 -13.61 -8.17
N MET A 136 -7.29 -12.95 -7.27
CA MET A 136 -6.91 -11.63 -6.76
C MET A 136 -5.53 -11.65 -6.09
N ASP A 137 -5.25 -12.66 -5.26
CA ASP A 137 -3.94 -12.84 -4.61
C ASP A 137 -2.85 -13.15 -5.65
N ARG A 138 -3.11 -14.05 -6.58
CA ARG A 138 -2.17 -14.42 -7.66
C ARG A 138 -1.76 -13.21 -8.50
N VAL A 139 -2.72 -12.44 -8.97
CA VAL A 139 -2.42 -11.31 -9.86
C VAL A 139 -1.73 -10.17 -9.11
N SER A 140 -2.07 -9.95 -7.84
CA SER A 140 -1.37 -8.98 -7.00
C SER A 140 0.09 -9.37 -6.79
N GLN A 141 0.36 -10.63 -6.41
CA GLN A 141 1.71 -11.10 -6.20
C GLN A 141 2.54 -11.03 -7.49
N GLY A 142 1.98 -11.49 -8.62
CA GLY A 142 2.69 -11.43 -9.90
C GLY A 142 3.03 -10.01 -10.37
N MET A 143 2.18 -9.02 -10.07
CA MET A 143 2.51 -7.62 -10.35
C MET A 143 3.61 -7.08 -9.44
N ILE A 144 3.63 -7.44 -8.15
CA ILE A 144 4.68 -7.04 -7.20
C ILE A 144 6.01 -7.64 -7.60
N ASP A 145 6.04 -8.92 -7.94
CA ASP A 145 7.24 -9.60 -8.42
C ASP A 145 7.78 -8.91 -9.69
N GLY A 146 6.89 -8.57 -10.63
CA GLY A 146 7.23 -7.83 -11.83
C GLY A 146 7.82 -6.44 -11.54
N CYS A 147 7.23 -5.70 -10.60
CA CYS A 147 7.74 -4.38 -10.19
C CYS A 147 9.09 -4.45 -9.46
N SER A 148 9.44 -5.61 -8.92
CA SER A 148 10.70 -5.87 -8.23
C SER A 148 11.74 -6.58 -9.12
N ASN A 149 11.42 -6.85 -10.37
CA ASN A 149 12.26 -7.60 -11.31
C ASN A 149 13.39 -6.75 -11.90
N TYR A 150 14.25 -6.22 -11.04
CA TYR A 150 15.39 -5.38 -11.44
C TYR A 150 16.47 -6.15 -12.21
N ILE A 151 16.54 -7.47 -12.04
CA ILE A 151 17.49 -8.32 -12.77
C ILE A 151 17.01 -8.71 -14.17
N GLY A 152 15.74 -8.41 -14.49
CA GLY A 152 15.17 -8.69 -15.82
C GLY A 152 14.89 -10.16 -16.07
N ASP A 153 14.51 -10.96 -15.06
CA ASP A 153 14.13 -12.37 -15.23
C ASP A 153 12.92 -12.46 -16.17
N PRO A 154 13.06 -13.13 -17.34
CA PRO A 154 11.98 -13.22 -18.33
C PRO A 154 10.78 -14.04 -17.86
N ALA A 155 10.97 -14.99 -16.93
CA ALA A 155 9.86 -15.77 -16.38
C ALA A 155 8.98 -14.91 -15.47
N VAL A 156 9.59 -14.07 -14.63
CA VAL A 156 8.89 -13.09 -13.77
C VAL A 156 8.16 -12.07 -14.64
N ALA A 157 8.81 -11.55 -15.68
CA ALA A 157 8.18 -10.59 -16.60
C ALA A 157 6.95 -11.19 -17.29
N LYS A 158 7.05 -12.41 -17.81
CA LYS A 158 5.93 -13.12 -18.45
C LYS A 158 4.78 -13.38 -17.48
N ASN A 159 5.07 -13.81 -16.25
CA ASN A 159 4.05 -14.01 -15.23
C ASN A 159 3.31 -12.70 -14.91
N CYS A 160 4.03 -11.58 -14.79
CA CYS A 160 3.43 -10.28 -14.57
C CYS A 160 2.53 -9.84 -15.75
N GLU A 161 2.95 -10.10 -16.99
CA GLU A 161 2.13 -9.84 -18.17
C GLU A 161 0.83 -10.66 -18.16
N ASP A 162 0.92 -11.94 -17.81
CA ASP A 162 -0.26 -12.81 -17.67
C ASP A 162 -1.21 -12.30 -16.57
N CYS A 163 -0.67 -11.82 -15.45
CA CYS A 163 -1.43 -11.25 -14.35
C CYS A 163 -2.15 -9.94 -14.77
N THR A 164 -1.45 -9.03 -15.42
CA THR A 164 -2.05 -7.76 -15.87
C THR A 164 -3.11 -7.98 -16.93
N ARG A 165 -2.91 -8.94 -17.85
CA ARG A 165 -3.92 -9.36 -18.84
C ARG A 165 -5.16 -9.96 -18.18
N SER A 166 -4.99 -10.81 -17.16
CA SER A 166 -6.10 -11.36 -16.41
C SER A 166 -6.95 -10.27 -15.76
N ILE A 167 -6.34 -9.26 -15.17
CA ILE A 167 -7.06 -8.10 -14.61
C ILE A 167 -7.86 -7.40 -15.70
N ASP A 168 -7.26 -7.13 -16.85
CA ASP A 168 -7.94 -6.46 -17.98
C ASP A 168 -9.18 -7.26 -18.44
N LEU A 169 -9.07 -8.59 -18.54
CA LEU A 169 -10.20 -9.46 -18.88
C LEU A 169 -11.33 -9.39 -17.84
N HIS A 170 -11.00 -9.34 -16.55
CA HIS A 170 -12.01 -9.19 -15.49
C HIS A 170 -12.67 -7.80 -15.52
N ILE A 171 -11.92 -6.74 -15.83
CA ILE A 171 -12.49 -5.40 -16.04
C ILE A 171 -13.46 -5.43 -17.23
N ASP A 172 -13.03 -5.99 -18.38
CA ASP A 172 -13.84 -6.05 -19.59
C ASP A 172 -15.11 -6.92 -19.41
N ALA A 173 -15.06 -7.95 -18.55
CA ALA A 173 -16.23 -8.73 -18.16
C ALA A 173 -17.17 -7.94 -17.26
N GLN A 174 -16.63 -7.22 -16.28
CA GLN A 174 -17.43 -6.42 -15.33
C GLN A 174 -18.14 -5.24 -15.99
N LEU A 175 -17.58 -4.66 -17.05
CA LEU A 175 -18.22 -3.59 -17.84
C LEU A 175 -19.55 -4.03 -18.49
N LYS A 176 -19.81 -5.33 -18.59
CA LYS A 176 -21.06 -5.89 -19.13
C LYS A 176 -22.10 -6.16 -18.05
N ASP A 177 -21.75 -5.97 -16.77
CA ASP A 177 -22.65 -6.18 -15.65
C ASP A 177 -23.67 -5.02 -15.56
N PRO A 178 -24.98 -5.27 -15.66
CA PRO A 178 -25.97 -4.20 -15.53
C PRO A 178 -25.97 -3.53 -14.15
N ASN A 179 -25.43 -4.18 -13.13
CA ASN A 179 -25.35 -3.68 -11.76
C ASN A 179 -24.02 -3.00 -11.45
N LEU A 180 -23.22 -2.68 -12.46
CA LEU A 180 -21.87 -2.08 -12.30
C LEU A 180 -21.89 -0.83 -11.41
N HIS A 181 -22.92 -0.01 -11.48
CA HIS A 181 -23.05 1.26 -10.76
C HIS A 181 -23.81 1.15 -9.41
N ASP A 182 -24.24 -0.05 -8.99
CA ASP A 182 -24.94 -0.25 -7.71
C ASP A 182 -24.03 0.03 -6.50
N ASN A 183 -22.71 -0.10 -6.69
CA ASN A 183 -21.71 0.10 -5.65
C ASN A 183 -20.70 1.18 -6.06
N PRO A 184 -20.24 2.02 -5.12
CA PRO A 184 -19.23 3.04 -5.40
C PRO A 184 -17.82 2.42 -5.46
N SER A 185 -17.63 1.47 -6.39
CA SER A 185 -16.33 0.83 -6.62
C SER A 185 -15.35 1.75 -7.35
N LEU A 186 -14.05 1.38 -7.38
CA LEU A 186 -13.06 2.12 -8.16
C LEU A 186 -13.40 2.10 -9.65
N LEU A 187 -13.94 1.00 -10.16
CA LEU A 187 -14.33 0.90 -11.56
C LEU A 187 -15.48 1.85 -11.86
N SER A 188 -16.60 1.76 -11.13
CA SER A 188 -17.77 2.60 -11.37
C SER A 188 -17.48 4.09 -11.14
N SER A 189 -16.81 4.45 -10.06
CA SER A 189 -16.51 5.86 -9.72
C SER A 189 -15.61 6.54 -10.75
N GLN A 190 -14.64 5.82 -11.31
CA GLN A 190 -13.78 6.37 -12.37
C GLN A 190 -14.48 6.48 -13.72
N LEU A 191 -15.39 5.56 -14.03
CA LEU A 191 -16.26 5.65 -15.21
C LEU A 191 -17.19 6.87 -15.10
N ASP A 192 -17.84 7.05 -13.96
CA ASP A 192 -18.72 8.19 -13.67
C ASP A 192 -17.98 9.53 -13.75
N ALA A 193 -16.70 9.55 -13.39
CA ALA A 193 -15.83 10.72 -13.52
C ALA A 193 -15.32 10.95 -14.95
N GLY A 194 -15.63 10.09 -15.92
CA GLY A 194 -15.25 10.21 -17.33
C GLY A 194 -13.75 10.02 -17.57
N LEU A 195 -13.05 9.21 -16.78
CA LEU A 195 -11.66 8.86 -17.05
C LEU A 195 -11.56 7.91 -18.26
N SER A 196 -10.44 7.98 -18.98
CA SER A 196 -10.19 7.06 -20.09
C SER A 196 -10.02 5.62 -19.57
N MET A 197 -10.41 4.63 -20.38
CA MET A 197 -10.29 3.22 -20.02
C MET A 197 -8.84 2.83 -19.73
N GLU A 198 -7.87 3.40 -20.42
CA GLU A 198 -6.44 3.21 -20.16
C GLU A 198 -6.09 3.65 -18.72
N THR A 199 -6.52 4.84 -18.32
CA THR A 199 -6.32 5.37 -16.96
C THR A 199 -7.00 4.51 -15.92
N ILE A 200 -8.25 4.10 -16.16
CA ILE A 200 -9.02 3.24 -15.25
C ILE A 200 -8.31 1.90 -15.04
N LYS A 201 -7.91 1.23 -16.12
CA LYS A 201 -7.15 -0.04 -16.06
C LYS A 201 -5.85 0.11 -15.29
N ALA A 202 -5.09 1.19 -15.53
CA ALA A 202 -3.85 1.46 -14.80
C ALA A 202 -4.10 1.67 -13.29
N ASN A 203 -5.13 2.42 -12.92
CA ASN A 203 -5.45 2.69 -11.53
C ASN A 203 -6.02 1.46 -10.80
N ILE A 204 -6.77 0.60 -11.47
CA ILE A 204 -7.25 -0.67 -10.89
C ILE A 204 -6.07 -1.63 -10.66
N LYS A 205 -5.14 -1.75 -11.61
CA LYS A 205 -3.90 -2.52 -11.43
C LYS A 205 -3.08 -2.00 -10.26
N LEU A 206 -2.94 -0.68 -10.12
CA LEU A 206 -2.32 -0.05 -8.96
C LEU A 206 -3.02 -0.44 -7.65
N ALA A 207 -4.36 -0.33 -7.60
CA ALA A 207 -5.13 -0.66 -6.41
C ALA A 207 -4.99 -2.15 -6.01
N ILE A 208 -4.86 -3.05 -6.99
CA ILE A 208 -4.67 -4.48 -6.73
C ILE A 208 -3.26 -4.75 -6.23
N SER A 209 -2.23 -4.18 -6.87
CA SER A 209 -0.83 -4.41 -6.48
C SER A 209 -0.51 -3.93 -5.06
N GLY A 210 -1.12 -2.81 -4.62
CA GLY A 210 -0.89 -2.23 -3.30
C GLY A 210 -2.04 -2.48 -2.29
N GLY A 211 -3.12 -3.15 -2.70
CA GLY A 211 -4.30 -3.34 -1.85
C GLY A 211 -4.51 -4.77 -1.37
N GLN A 212 -3.71 -5.73 -1.80
CA GLN A 212 -3.83 -7.12 -1.39
C GLN A 212 -2.82 -7.49 -0.30
N ASN A 213 -1.54 -7.23 -0.54
CA ASN A 213 -0.46 -7.73 0.33
C ASN A 213 -0.34 -6.93 1.63
N GLU A 214 -0.38 -5.60 1.55
CA GLU A 214 -0.23 -4.76 2.72
C GLU A 214 -1.35 -4.97 3.76
N PRO A 215 -2.65 -5.02 3.40
CA PRO A 215 -3.70 -5.36 4.36
C PRO A 215 -3.61 -6.81 4.87
N ARG A 216 -3.29 -7.79 4.00
CA ARG A 216 -3.05 -9.18 4.40
C ARG A 216 -2.00 -9.26 5.51
N ASP A 217 -0.85 -8.64 5.27
CA ASP A 217 0.30 -8.67 6.18
C ASP A 217 0.01 -7.88 7.46
N ALA A 218 -0.71 -6.76 7.36
CA ALA A 218 -1.12 -5.97 8.51
C ALA A 218 -2.14 -6.71 9.39
N ILE A 219 -3.11 -7.43 8.81
CA ILE A 219 -4.07 -8.26 9.55
C ILE A 219 -3.32 -9.39 10.29
N ALA A 220 -2.55 -10.20 9.56
CA ALA A 220 -1.82 -11.32 10.13
C ALA A 220 -0.81 -10.86 11.18
N GLY A 221 -0.05 -9.83 10.87
CA GLY A 221 0.99 -9.32 11.75
C GLY A 221 0.46 -8.67 13.02
N THR A 222 -0.64 -7.89 12.94
CA THR A 222 -1.30 -7.32 14.13
C THR A 222 -1.77 -8.42 15.05
N ILE A 223 -2.48 -9.42 14.53
CA ILE A 223 -2.97 -10.56 15.33
C ILE A 223 -1.79 -11.34 15.93
N GLY A 224 -0.81 -11.72 15.10
CA GLY A 224 0.35 -12.48 15.55
C GLY A 224 1.20 -11.75 16.60
N THR A 225 1.34 -10.42 16.48
CA THR A 225 2.05 -9.60 17.46
C THR A 225 1.29 -9.52 18.79
N LEU A 226 -0.02 -9.33 18.76
CA LEU A 226 -0.85 -9.32 19.97
C LEU A 226 -0.85 -10.68 20.66
N LEU A 227 -0.90 -11.79 19.93
CA LEU A 227 -0.82 -13.14 20.51
C LEU A 227 0.51 -13.41 21.23
N LYS A 228 1.59 -12.72 20.85
CA LYS A 228 2.90 -12.77 21.53
C LYS A 228 3.03 -11.77 22.69
N ASN A 229 2.05 -10.87 22.88
CA ASN A 229 2.06 -9.81 23.88
C ASN A 229 0.80 -9.85 24.75
N ASP A 230 0.74 -10.80 25.70
CA ASP A 230 -0.44 -11.06 26.55
C ASP A 230 -1.00 -9.82 27.23
N SER A 231 -0.13 -8.93 27.73
CA SER A 231 -0.57 -7.70 28.40
C SER A 231 -1.36 -6.80 27.46
N GLN A 232 -0.87 -6.61 26.24
CA GLN A 232 -1.52 -5.77 25.23
C GLN A 232 -2.77 -6.45 24.65
N LEU A 233 -2.75 -7.78 24.48
CA LEU A 233 -3.94 -8.54 24.09
C LEU A 233 -5.06 -8.41 25.13
N LYS A 234 -4.73 -8.41 26.43
CA LYS A 234 -5.70 -8.15 27.50
C LYS A 234 -6.32 -6.75 27.40
N MET A 235 -5.56 -5.73 27.01
CA MET A 235 -6.08 -4.38 26.78
C MET A 235 -7.13 -4.35 25.66
N ILE A 236 -6.91 -5.10 24.56
CA ILE A 236 -7.89 -5.25 23.49
C ILE A 236 -9.13 -6.00 23.99
N LYS A 237 -8.94 -7.15 24.67
CA LYS A 237 -10.06 -7.97 25.16
C LYS A 237 -10.93 -7.26 26.19
N SER A 238 -10.35 -6.38 27.02
CA SER A 238 -11.08 -5.56 28.00
C SER A 238 -11.75 -4.33 27.40
N GLY A 239 -11.47 -4.02 26.12
CA GLY A 239 -11.96 -2.81 25.46
C GLY A 239 -11.25 -1.51 25.89
N SER A 240 -10.18 -1.59 26.72
CA SER A 240 -9.39 -0.40 27.10
C SER A 240 -8.57 0.17 25.95
N LYS A 241 -8.29 -0.64 24.93
CA LYS A 241 -7.70 -0.25 23.63
C LYS A 241 -8.48 -0.89 22.50
N SER A 242 -8.51 -0.23 21.35
CA SER A 242 -9.22 -0.69 20.16
C SER A 242 -8.33 -1.48 19.20
N TRP A 243 -8.93 -2.29 18.36
CA TRP A 243 -8.25 -2.95 17.25
C TRP A 243 -7.62 -1.94 16.27
N LEU A 244 -8.24 -0.75 16.10
CA LEU A 244 -7.69 0.31 15.27
C LEU A 244 -6.36 0.82 15.83
N GLN A 245 -6.27 1.06 17.15
CA GLN A 245 -5.01 1.46 17.78
C GLN A 245 -3.92 0.39 17.64
N ALA A 246 -4.29 -0.88 17.73
CA ALA A 246 -3.34 -1.97 17.51
C ALA A 246 -2.85 -2.03 16.05
N PHE A 247 -3.74 -1.80 15.09
CA PHE A 247 -3.40 -1.71 13.66
C PHE A 247 -2.50 -0.51 13.37
N GLU A 248 -2.83 0.67 13.88
CA GLU A 248 -2.03 1.89 13.70
C GLU A 248 -0.62 1.72 14.26
N GLU A 249 -0.49 1.14 15.46
CA GLU A 249 0.84 0.85 16.02
C GLU A 249 1.58 -0.23 15.23
N TYR A 250 0.88 -1.25 14.72
CA TYR A 250 1.51 -2.24 13.87
C TYR A 250 2.01 -1.61 12.56
N ALA A 251 1.19 -0.75 11.93
CA ALA A 251 1.55 -0.03 10.71
C ALA A 251 2.77 0.88 10.92
N ARG A 252 2.85 1.59 12.05
CA ARG A 252 4.05 2.34 12.43
C ARG A 252 5.26 1.41 12.61
N TRP A 253 5.12 0.38 13.44
CA TRP A 253 6.23 -0.46 13.88
C TRP A 253 6.81 -1.32 12.75
N MET A 254 5.97 -1.90 11.90
CA MET A 254 6.39 -2.77 10.78
C MET A 254 6.46 -2.03 9.44
N SER A 255 5.74 -0.92 9.30
CA SER A 255 5.70 -0.13 8.06
C SER A 255 5.48 -1.02 6.83
N PRO A 256 4.27 -1.53 6.57
CA PRO A 256 3.99 -2.39 5.42
C PRO A 256 4.46 -1.78 4.09
N ILE A 257 4.39 -0.46 3.97
CA ILE A 257 5.07 0.31 2.93
C ILE A 257 6.33 0.91 3.56
N GLY A 258 7.46 0.22 3.39
CA GLY A 258 8.72 0.59 4.04
C GLY A 258 9.44 1.77 3.39
N MET A 259 9.18 2.05 2.11
CA MET A 259 9.85 3.11 1.34
C MET A 259 9.01 3.56 0.15
N SER A 260 9.29 4.78 -0.34
CA SER A 260 8.70 5.30 -1.57
C SER A 260 9.75 5.99 -2.43
N PRO A 261 9.91 5.61 -3.71
CA PRO A 261 10.83 6.28 -4.63
C PRO A 261 10.28 7.63 -5.08
N ARG A 262 11.21 8.56 -5.32
CA ARG A 262 10.96 9.83 -6.01
C ARG A 262 12.09 10.10 -7.00
N ARG A 263 11.82 10.95 -7.98
CA ARG A 263 12.83 11.50 -8.90
C ARG A 263 12.96 13.00 -8.65
N ILE A 264 14.18 13.50 -8.64
CA ILE A 264 14.43 14.95 -8.57
C ILE A 264 14.00 15.58 -9.90
N ALA A 265 13.06 16.51 -9.85
CA ALA A 265 12.47 17.14 -11.04
C ALA A 265 13.32 18.28 -11.60
N LYS A 266 14.15 18.90 -10.78
CA LYS A 266 15.10 19.95 -11.16
C LYS A 266 16.20 20.05 -10.10
N ASP A 267 17.35 20.58 -10.48
CA ASP A 267 18.48 20.80 -9.56
C ASP A 267 18.04 21.46 -8.26
N PHE A 268 18.47 20.91 -7.16
CA PHE A 268 18.01 21.33 -5.83
C PHE A 268 19.09 21.13 -4.76
N ASN A 269 19.16 22.05 -3.82
CA ASN A 269 20.02 21.92 -2.65
C ASN A 269 19.17 21.77 -1.39
N TYR A 270 19.38 20.68 -0.65
CA TYR A 270 18.71 20.43 0.62
C TYR A 270 19.74 20.11 1.70
N ARG A 271 19.77 20.91 2.75
CA ARG A 271 20.82 20.89 3.76
C ARG A 271 22.19 21.08 3.05
N GLU A 272 23.13 20.16 3.22
CA GLU A 272 24.45 20.20 2.62
C GLU A 272 24.60 19.27 1.39
N VAL A 273 23.47 18.74 0.89
CA VAL A 273 23.44 17.80 -0.24
C VAL A 273 22.87 18.50 -1.47
N TYR A 274 23.62 18.46 -2.57
CA TYR A 274 23.17 18.90 -3.87
C TYR A 274 22.63 17.73 -4.66
N PHE A 275 21.43 17.89 -5.23
CA PHE A 275 20.74 16.91 -6.06
C PHE A 275 20.66 17.45 -7.49
N TYR A 276 20.97 16.58 -8.44
CA TYR A 276 20.79 16.89 -9.86
C TYR A 276 19.42 16.43 -10.34
N GLU A 277 18.93 17.11 -11.37
CA GLU A 277 17.73 16.68 -12.08
C GLU A 277 17.85 15.21 -12.51
N ASN A 278 16.80 14.43 -12.32
CA ASN A 278 16.70 12.99 -12.54
C ASN A 278 17.40 12.09 -11.52
N ASP A 279 18.04 12.63 -10.49
CA ASP A 279 18.52 11.79 -9.37
C ASP A 279 17.36 10.98 -8.76
N MET A 280 17.64 9.71 -8.44
CA MET A 280 16.71 8.85 -7.74
C MET A 280 16.88 8.98 -6.23
N ILE A 281 15.79 9.15 -5.52
CA ILE A 281 15.79 9.13 -4.05
C ILE A 281 14.75 8.15 -3.50
N PHE A 282 14.93 7.72 -2.26
CA PHE A 282 13.93 6.95 -1.52
C PHE A 282 13.61 7.60 -0.19
N PHE A 283 12.34 7.84 0.06
CA PHE A 283 11.83 8.14 1.39
C PHE A 283 11.66 6.84 2.16
N MET A 284 12.46 6.65 3.22
CA MET A 284 12.49 5.42 3.99
C MET A 284 11.48 5.49 5.15
N PHE A 285 10.19 5.24 4.85
CA PHE A 285 9.11 5.32 5.85
C PHE A 285 9.32 4.38 7.03
N GLY A 286 9.82 3.16 6.79
CA GLY A 286 10.17 2.23 7.86
C GLY A 286 11.29 2.74 8.78
N SER A 287 12.13 3.68 8.31
CA SER A 287 13.08 4.40 9.14
C SER A 287 12.42 5.55 9.89
N ALA A 288 11.65 6.39 9.20
CA ALA A 288 10.94 7.54 9.78
C ALA A 288 10.04 7.12 10.94
N ASN A 289 9.30 6.02 10.78
CA ASN A 289 8.41 5.46 11.81
C ASN A 289 9.15 4.86 13.02
N ARG A 290 10.47 4.81 12.98
CA ARG A 290 11.34 4.41 14.09
C ARG A 290 12.34 5.52 14.50
N ASP A 291 12.05 6.76 14.11
CA ASP A 291 12.88 7.90 14.48
C ASP A 291 12.75 8.21 15.98
N GLU A 292 13.87 8.12 16.70
CA GLU A 292 13.96 8.33 18.12
C GLU A 292 13.68 9.78 18.54
N GLU A 293 13.78 10.72 17.61
CA GLU A 293 13.45 12.13 17.82
C GLU A 293 11.93 12.37 17.85
N ILE A 294 11.16 11.45 17.27
CA ILE A 294 9.69 11.54 17.15
C ILE A 294 8.99 10.53 18.06
N PHE A 295 9.49 9.30 18.14
CA PHE A 295 8.84 8.19 18.85
C PHE A 295 9.70 7.73 20.03
N GLN A 296 9.16 7.78 21.24
CA GLN A 296 9.83 7.22 22.41
C GLN A 296 9.86 5.67 22.31
N ASN A 297 11.03 5.05 22.54
CA ASN A 297 11.21 3.59 22.40
C ASN A 297 10.67 3.04 21.08
N PRO A 298 11.08 3.56 19.92
CA PRO A 298 10.43 3.31 18.63
C PRO A 298 10.51 1.85 18.16
N ASP A 299 11.46 1.08 18.68
CA ASP A 299 11.66 -0.33 18.34
C ASP A 299 10.67 -1.28 19.04
N HIS A 300 9.91 -0.78 20.04
CA HIS A 300 8.92 -1.55 20.76
C HIS A 300 7.52 -1.34 20.19
N PHE A 301 6.78 -2.46 20.06
CA PHE A 301 5.35 -2.45 19.77
C PHE A 301 4.57 -2.07 21.03
N ASP A 302 3.82 -0.98 21.00
CA ASP A 302 3.06 -0.46 22.15
C ASP A 302 1.74 0.18 21.69
N ILE A 303 0.64 -0.53 21.87
CA ILE A 303 -0.71 -0.07 21.48
C ILE A 303 -1.23 1.10 22.33
N SER A 304 -0.52 1.50 23.38
CA SER A 304 -0.87 2.70 24.16
C SER A 304 -0.31 3.99 23.56
N ARG A 305 0.57 3.87 22.59
CA ARG A 305 1.22 4.98 21.88
C ARG A 305 0.21 5.87 21.16
N ASP A 306 0.52 7.15 21.07
CA ASP A 306 -0.13 8.08 20.15
C ASP A 306 0.61 8.09 18.81
N ASN A 307 -0.01 7.52 17.78
CA ASN A 307 0.59 7.37 16.44
C ASN A 307 0.17 8.44 15.45
N ARG A 308 -0.36 9.59 15.89
CA ARG A 308 -0.81 10.67 14.98
C ARG A 308 0.29 11.27 14.12
N SER A 309 1.56 10.98 14.41
CA SER A 309 2.73 11.43 13.63
C SER A 309 3.31 10.35 12.71
N SER A 310 2.73 9.16 12.65
CA SER A 310 3.21 8.08 11.77
C SER A 310 2.62 8.13 10.37
#